data_090d8827f537b19c877dfec44cc12c2b
#
_entry.id   090d8827f537b19c877dfec44cc12c2b
#
_cell.length_a   1.000
_cell.length_b   1.000
_cell.length_c   1.000
_cell.angle_alpha   90.00
_cell.angle_beta   90.00
_cell.angle_gamma   90.00
#
_symmetry.space_group_name_H-M   'P 1'
#
loop_
_entity.id
_entity.type
_entity.pdbx_description
1 polymer ?
#
loop_
_entity_poly.entity_id
_entity_poly.type
_entity_poly.pdbx_seq_one_letter_code
_entity_poly.pdbx_strand_id
1 'polypeptide(L)'
;MPNKLRAYSVQSDDVGCIQFAKNNVEARRNGAGELDVDFSDIVSCRLAPALDKYAGVKGGVPWKVLVEEHDWTQECGYCNYRVSRDESARVWNEDEQIYCSIECQARREDVDRKWKKEAEEADRQKLSAIAAAKAKFTGAYDFSAYLLVNKNINVTFRFPDCKCCAHWFPHDDSVTVSPDDLKTWEEYAASLKAKQHD
;
A
#
# COMPACT_ATOMS: atom_id res chain seq x y z
N MET A 1 28.52 -11.76 30.07
CA MET A 1 27.05 -11.62 30.21
C MET A 1 26.49 -11.35 28.84
N PRO A 2 25.39 -11.99 28.40
CA PRO A 2 24.81 -11.66 27.11
C PRO A 2 24.40 -10.18 27.13
N ASN A 3 24.80 -9.43 26.09
CA ASN A 3 24.47 -8.00 25.93
C ASN A 3 22.94 -7.86 25.79
N LYS A 4 22.27 -7.61 26.92
CA LYS A 4 20.81 -7.43 26.98
C LYS A 4 20.48 -6.14 26.22
N LEU A 5 19.58 -6.23 25.25
CA LEU A 5 19.02 -5.06 24.58
C LEU A 5 18.22 -4.23 25.60
N ARG A 6 18.34 -2.92 25.50
CA ARG A 6 17.61 -1.96 26.31
C ARG A 6 16.82 -1.02 25.42
N ALA A 7 15.68 -0.57 25.91
CA ALA A 7 14.86 0.39 25.19
C ALA A 7 15.44 1.80 25.33
N TYR A 8 15.46 2.53 24.22
CA TYR A 8 15.82 3.93 24.14
C TYR A 8 14.72 4.70 23.41
N SER A 9 14.27 5.82 23.97
CA SER A 9 13.48 6.82 23.26
C SER A 9 14.43 7.70 22.47
N VAL A 10 14.31 7.66 21.15
CA VAL A 10 15.12 8.44 20.21
C VAL A 10 14.20 9.45 19.54
N GLN A 11 14.61 10.71 19.52
CA GLN A 11 13.81 11.82 19.00
C GLN A 11 14.65 12.72 18.10
N SER A 12 14.09 13.14 16.97
CA SER A 12 14.46 14.34 16.23
C SER A 12 13.51 15.47 16.62
N ASP A 13 13.48 16.58 15.86
CA ASP A 13 12.67 17.76 16.23
C ASP A 13 11.18 17.42 16.41
N ASP A 14 10.55 16.77 15.43
CA ASP A 14 9.10 16.57 15.40
C ASP A 14 8.66 15.11 15.57
N VAL A 15 9.56 14.15 15.42
CA VAL A 15 9.26 12.72 15.40
C VAL A 15 10.18 11.93 16.31
N GLY A 16 9.72 10.77 16.76
CA GLY A 16 10.50 9.89 17.60
C GLY A 16 10.19 8.42 17.37
N CYS A 17 11.08 7.55 17.84
CA CYS A 17 10.91 6.11 17.82
C CYS A 17 11.49 5.45 19.08
N ILE A 18 11.13 4.19 19.32
CA ILE A 18 11.75 3.38 20.37
C ILE A 18 12.72 2.41 19.74
N GLN A 19 13.98 2.49 20.15
CA GLN A 19 15.04 1.60 19.70
C GLN A 19 15.48 0.63 20.77
N PHE A 20 15.63 -0.65 20.42
CA PHE A 20 16.21 -1.67 21.29
C PHE A 20 17.65 -1.89 20.89
N ALA A 21 18.60 -1.45 21.73
CA ALA A 21 20.01 -1.46 21.43
C ALA A 21 20.85 -1.82 22.66
N LYS A 22 22.12 -2.15 22.45
CA LYS A 22 23.07 -2.46 23.52
C LYS A 22 23.58 -1.21 24.24
N ASN A 23 23.60 -0.09 23.53
CA ASN A 23 24.09 1.20 24.01
C ASN A 23 23.43 2.38 23.29
N ASN A 24 23.62 3.57 23.84
CA ASN A 24 23.04 4.81 23.32
C ASN A 24 23.46 5.14 21.87
N VAL A 25 24.74 4.90 21.52
CA VAL A 25 25.24 5.22 20.17
C VAL A 25 24.58 4.35 19.11
N GLU A 26 24.43 3.06 19.41
CA GLU A 26 23.71 2.11 18.55
C GLU A 26 22.24 2.50 18.41
N ALA A 27 21.56 2.83 19.53
CA ALA A 27 20.17 3.28 19.52
C ALA A 27 19.99 4.55 18.68
N ARG A 28 20.87 5.53 18.83
CA ARG A 28 20.84 6.79 18.09
C ARG A 28 21.02 6.56 16.59
N ARG A 29 21.95 5.68 16.21
CA ARG A 29 22.18 5.33 14.79
C ARG A 29 20.97 4.62 14.17
N ASN A 30 20.43 3.63 14.88
CA ASN A 30 19.25 2.89 14.43
C ASN A 30 18.03 3.82 14.33
N GLY A 31 17.85 4.69 15.31
CA GLY A 31 16.76 5.67 15.31
C GLY A 31 16.86 6.68 14.18
N ALA A 32 18.07 7.17 13.87
CA ALA A 32 18.28 8.04 12.71
C ALA A 32 17.87 7.36 11.40
N GLY A 33 18.24 6.08 11.23
CA GLY A 33 17.83 5.29 10.06
C GLY A 33 16.33 5.03 10.00
N GLU A 34 15.65 4.78 11.15
CA GLU A 34 14.20 4.56 11.18
C GLU A 34 13.41 5.85 10.90
N LEU A 35 13.91 6.99 11.39
CA LEU A 35 13.27 8.30 11.21
C LEU A 35 13.64 8.97 9.88
N ASP A 36 14.51 8.34 9.08
CA ASP A 36 15.04 8.86 7.80
C ASP A 36 15.66 10.27 7.95
N VAL A 37 16.49 10.43 8.99
CA VAL A 37 17.20 11.68 9.30
C VAL A 37 18.70 11.44 9.48
N ASP A 38 19.50 12.49 9.41
CA ASP A 38 20.92 12.40 9.73
C ASP A 38 21.15 12.11 11.22
N PHE A 39 22.27 11.43 11.55
CA PHE A 39 22.63 11.14 12.94
C PHE A 39 22.76 12.42 13.80
N SER A 40 23.16 13.54 13.19
CA SER A 40 23.26 14.86 13.82
C SER A 40 21.91 15.45 14.20
N ASP A 41 20.84 15.08 13.49
CA ASP A 41 19.49 15.62 13.68
C ASP A 41 18.73 14.91 14.81
N ILE A 42 19.32 13.88 15.39
CA ILE A 42 18.78 13.27 16.61
C ILE A 42 19.07 14.20 17.79
N VAL A 43 18.06 14.88 18.26
CA VAL A 43 18.16 15.83 19.38
C VAL A 43 18.19 15.15 20.74
N SER A 44 17.58 13.97 20.86
CA SER A 44 17.50 13.23 22.13
C SER A 44 17.59 11.70 21.90
N CYS A 45 18.35 11.04 22.79
CA CYS A 45 18.37 9.57 22.89
C CYS A 45 18.51 9.18 24.36
N ARG A 46 17.42 8.74 24.99
CA ARG A 46 17.34 8.48 26.42
C ARG A 46 16.92 7.04 26.70
N LEU A 47 17.46 6.43 27.77
CA LEU A 47 16.99 5.15 28.24
C LEU A 47 15.51 5.20 28.61
N ALA A 48 14.76 4.18 28.20
CA ALA A 48 13.35 3.98 28.53
C ALA A 48 13.13 2.59 29.19
N PRO A 49 13.62 2.37 30.43
CA PRO A 49 13.69 1.04 31.04
C PRO A 49 12.32 0.36 31.20
N ALA A 50 11.23 1.14 31.35
CA ALA A 50 9.87 0.63 31.43
C ALA A 50 9.46 -0.15 30.16
N LEU A 51 10.12 0.14 29.02
CA LEU A 51 9.88 -0.48 27.71
C LEU A 51 10.81 -1.67 27.44
N ASP A 52 11.79 -1.98 28.29
CA ASP A 52 12.72 -3.11 28.12
C ASP A 52 11.99 -4.46 27.93
N LYS A 53 10.79 -4.59 28.50
CA LYS A 53 9.93 -5.79 28.37
C LYS A 53 9.48 -6.11 26.95
N TYR A 54 9.53 -5.12 26.05
CA TYR A 54 9.15 -5.27 24.64
C TYR A 54 10.35 -5.63 23.73
N ALA A 55 11.55 -5.76 24.30
CA ALA A 55 12.72 -6.19 23.53
C ALA A 55 12.50 -7.58 22.93
N GLY A 56 12.53 -7.69 21.60
CA GLY A 56 12.29 -8.95 20.88
C GLY A 56 10.82 -9.25 20.60
N VAL A 57 9.89 -8.41 21.01
CA VAL A 57 8.47 -8.52 20.63
C VAL A 57 8.31 -8.11 19.16
N LYS A 58 7.66 -8.96 18.36
CA LYS A 58 7.36 -8.63 16.96
C LYS A 58 6.43 -7.42 16.92
N GLY A 59 6.82 -6.37 16.17
CA GLY A 59 6.08 -5.10 16.11
C GLY A 59 6.54 -4.05 17.13
N GLY A 60 7.46 -4.40 18.05
CA GLY A 60 8.00 -3.44 19.02
C GLY A 60 7.04 -3.08 20.15
N VAL A 61 7.06 -1.83 20.58
CA VAL A 61 6.16 -1.31 21.62
C VAL A 61 4.83 -0.92 20.97
N PRO A 62 3.68 -1.41 21.46
CA PRO A 62 2.37 -1.01 20.97
C PRO A 62 2.17 0.51 21.08
N TRP A 63 1.63 1.14 20.04
CA TRP A 63 1.35 2.58 20.06
C TRP A 63 0.44 3.00 21.21
N LYS A 64 -0.53 2.16 21.54
CA LYS A 64 -1.43 2.39 22.65
C LYS A 64 -0.67 2.53 23.97
N VAL A 65 0.35 1.70 24.21
CA VAL A 65 1.20 1.80 25.42
C VAL A 65 2.01 3.10 25.42
N LEU A 66 2.57 3.47 24.26
CA LEU A 66 3.34 4.73 24.15
C LEU A 66 2.48 5.95 24.46
N VAL A 67 1.27 6.02 23.93
CA VAL A 67 0.36 7.14 24.14
C VAL A 67 -0.22 7.15 25.55
N GLU A 68 -0.72 6.00 26.04
CA GLU A 68 -1.44 5.94 27.31
C GLU A 68 -0.51 5.99 28.53
N GLU A 69 0.71 5.42 28.44
CA GLU A 69 1.59 5.24 29.60
C GLU A 69 2.86 6.11 29.54
N HIS A 70 3.25 6.61 28.35
CA HIS A 70 4.55 7.24 28.13
C HIS A 70 4.49 8.63 27.50
N ASP A 71 3.35 9.31 27.53
CA ASP A 71 3.17 10.69 27.05
C ASP A 71 3.51 10.93 25.58
N TRP A 72 3.45 9.88 24.77
CA TRP A 72 3.59 10.02 23.33
C TRP A 72 2.31 10.56 22.71
N THR A 73 2.45 11.14 21.54
CA THR A 73 1.32 11.57 20.71
C THR A 73 1.34 10.81 19.39
N GLN A 74 0.16 10.56 18.85
CA GLN A 74 0.01 9.95 17.53
C GLN A 74 -1.03 10.74 16.73
N GLU A 75 -0.85 10.79 15.41
CA GLU A 75 -1.82 11.46 14.56
C GLU A 75 -3.12 10.65 14.45
N CYS A 76 -4.24 11.37 14.47
CA CYS A 76 -5.56 10.80 14.22
C CYS A 76 -5.60 10.15 12.84
N GLY A 77 -6.04 8.90 12.74
CA GLY A 77 -6.10 8.13 11.50
C GLY A 77 -7.02 8.71 10.40
N TYR A 78 -7.69 9.82 10.67
CA TYR A 78 -8.54 10.51 9.69
C TYR A 78 -8.17 11.97 9.45
N CYS A 79 -8.07 12.79 10.49
CA CYS A 79 -7.89 14.25 10.36
C CYS A 79 -6.48 14.74 10.64
N ASN A 80 -5.54 13.85 10.95
CA ASN A 80 -4.13 14.13 11.28
C ASN A 80 -3.95 15.03 12.51
N TYR A 81 -5.00 15.27 13.30
CA TYR A 81 -4.87 15.95 14.59
C TYR A 81 -3.99 15.12 15.52
N ARG A 82 -3.05 15.77 16.21
CA ARG A 82 -2.14 15.09 17.14
C ARG A 82 -2.87 14.76 18.45
N VAL A 83 -3.09 13.48 18.69
CA VAL A 83 -3.84 12.94 19.82
C VAL A 83 -2.88 12.53 20.93
N SER A 84 -3.14 12.98 22.15
CA SER A 84 -2.43 12.61 23.36
C SER A 84 -3.32 11.79 24.30
N ARG A 85 -2.74 11.32 25.41
CA ARG A 85 -3.51 10.64 26.47
C ARG A 85 -4.56 11.53 27.15
N ASP A 86 -4.39 12.86 27.09
CA ASP A 86 -5.29 13.81 27.74
C ASP A 86 -6.58 14.05 26.95
N GLU A 87 -6.65 13.58 25.70
CA GLU A 87 -7.83 13.68 24.86
C GLU A 87 -8.90 12.67 25.29
N SER A 88 -9.90 13.13 26.06
CA SER A 88 -10.94 12.27 26.63
C SER A 88 -11.85 11.59 25.60
N ALA A 89 -11.98 12.19 24.39
CA ALA A 89 -12.81 11.67 23.30
C ALA A 89 -12.09 10.67 22.39
N ARG A 90 -10.78 10.42 22.63
CA ARG A 90 -10.01 9.52 21.77
C ARG A 90 -10.55 8.10 21.79
N VAL A 91 -10.46 7.45 20.65
CA VAL A 91 -10.82 6.04 20.49
C VAL A 91 -9.72 5.28 19.76
N TRP A 92 -9.62 3.99 20.02
CA TRP A 92 -8.71 3.07 19.36
C TRP A 92 -9.51 2.04 18.57
N ASN A 93 -9.07 1.71 17.35
CA ASN A 93 -9.60 0.55 16.66
C ASN A 93 -8.82 -0.74 17.02
N GLU A 94 -9.23 -1.85 16.41
CA GLU A 94 -8.60 -3.17 16.63
C GLU A 94 -7.14 -3.23 16.11
N ASP A 95 -6.80 -2.41 15.13
CA ASP A 95 -5.45 -2.31 14.53
C ASP A 95 -4.53 -1.34 15.28
N GLU A 96 -4.91 -0.92 16.49
CA GLU A 96 -4.19 0.05 17.33
C GLU A 96 -4.02 1.44 16.66
N GLN A 97 -4.88 1.79 15.72
CA GLN A 97 -4.95 3.15 15.17
C GLN A 97 -5.79 4.04 16.09
N ILE A 98 -5.24 5.19 16.47
CA ILE A 98 -5.93 6.19 17.30
C ILE A 98 -6.76 7.16 16.45
N TYR A 99 -7.89 7.60 16.98
CA TYR A 99 -8.71 8.68 16.43
C TYR A 99 -9.02 9.70 17.53
N CYS A 100 -9.07 10.98 17.19
CA CYS A 100 -9.39 12.03 18.15
C CYS A 100 -10.84 11.97 18.63
N SER A 101 -11.73 11.31 17.89
CA SER A 101 -13.13 11.06 18.30
C SER A 101 -13.73 9.89 17.52
N ILE A 102 -14.90 9.42 17.98
CA ILE A 102 -15.67 8.36 17.30
C ILE A 102 -16.14 8.81 15.92
N GLU A 103 -16.39 10.11 15.70
CA GLU A 103 -16.76 10.65 14.39
C GLU A 103 -15.61 10.54 13.38
N CYS A 104 -14.37 10.77 13.81
CA CYS A 104 -13.20 10.57 12.96
C CYS A 104 -13.01 9.11 12.59
N GLN A 105 -13.19 8.19 13.54
CA GLN A 105 -13.17 6.76 13.25
C GLN A 105 -14.26 6.38 12.22
N ALA A 106 -15.51 6.79 12.44
CA ALA A 106 -16.62 6.49 11.54
C ALA A 106 -16.39 7.04 10.12
N ARG A 107 -15.83 8.25 10.00
CA ARG A 107 -15.47 8.84 8.69
C ARG A 107 -14.38 8.04 7.98
N ARG A 108 -13.38 7.56 8.71
CA ARG A 108 -12.33 6.71 8.14
C ARG A 108 -12.92 5.40 7.61
N GLU A 109 -13.75 4.73 8.42
CA GLU A 109 -14.44 3.51 8.03
C GLU A 109 -15.35 3.69 6.80
N ASP A 110 -16.00 4.86 6.67
CA ASP A 110 -16.78 5.21 5.49
C ASP A 110 -15.92 5.35 4.23
N VAL A 111 -14.76 5.98 4.34
CA VAL A 111 -13.79 6.11 3.25
C VAL A 111 -13.28 4.73 2.83
N ASP A 112 -12.88 3.90 3.79
CA ASP A 112 -12.37 2.56 3.52
C ASP A 112 -13.43 1.66 2.87
N ARG A 113 -14.69 1.75 3.31
CA ARG A 113 -15.83 1.06 2.68
C ARG A 113 -16.05 1.48 1.22
N LYS A 114 -15.93 2.79 0.93
CA LYS A 114 -16.05 3.30 -0.44
C LYS A 114 -14.91 2.78 -1.32
N TRP A 115 -13.68 2.87 -0.87
CA TRP A 115 -12.52 2.38 -1.61
C TRP A 115 -12.61 0.88 -1.87
N LYS A 116 -13.04 0.09 -0.87
CA LYS A 116 -13.24 -1.34 -1.06
C LYS A 116 -14.28 -1.64 -2.14
N LYS A 117 -15.43 -0.96 -2.11
CA LYS A 117 -16.47 -1.12 -3.14
C LYS A 117 -15.98 -0.73 -4.54
N GLU A 118 -15.23 0.38 -4.64
CA GLU A 118 -14.67 0.83 -5.91
C GLU A 118 -13.62 -0.16 -6.45
N ALA A 119 -12.78 -0.72 -5.57
CA ALA A 119 -11.80 -1.74 -5.95
C ALA A 119 -12.48 -3.04 -6.42
N GLU A 120 -13.49 -3.52 -5.69
CA GLU A 120 -14.28 -4.71 -6.06
C GLU A 120 -15.02 -4.52 -7.40
N GLU A 121 -15.54 -3.32 -7.64
CA GLU A 121 -16.18 -2.99 -8.92
C GLU A 121 -15.16 -2.94 -10.06
N ALA A 122 -14.02 -2.30 -9.85
CA ALA A 122 -12.94 -2.26 -10.82
C ALA A 122 -12.44 -3.67 -11.19
N ASP A 123 -12.30 -4.55 -10.21
CA ASP A 123 -11.86 -5.92 -10.45
C ASP A 123 -12.93 -6.73 -11.21
N ARG A 124 -14.22 -6.54 -10.91
CA ARG A 124 -15.31 -7.14 -11.70
C ARG A 124 -15.27 -6.70 -13.16
N GLN A 125 -15.08 -5.41 -13.39
CA GLN A 125 -15.00 -4.84 -14.75
C GLN A 125 -13.79 -5.39 -15.51
N LYS A 126 -12.62 -5.48 -14.87
CA LYS A 126 -11.41 -6.08 -15.46
C LYS A 126 -11.64 -7.54 -15.85
N LEU A 127 -12.23 -8.34 -14.95
CA LEU A 127 -12.52 -9.75 -15.22
C LEU A 127 -13.51 -9.92 -16.38
N SER A 128 -14.56 -9.09 -16.43
CA SER A 128 -15.51 -9.07 -17.54
C SER A 128 -14.84 -8.71 -18.87
N ALA A 129 -13.97 -7.70 -18.87
CA ALA A 129 -13.22 -7.30 -20.07
C ALA A 129 -12.26 -8.40 -20.55
N ILE A 130 -11.56 -9.10 -19.62
CA ILE A 130 -10.72 -10.25 -19.96
C ILE A 130 -11.56 -11.38 -20.58
N ALA A 131 -12.73 -11.66 -20.03
CA ALA A 131 -13.62 -12.70 -20.58
C ALA A 131 -14.08 -12.33 -21.99
N ALA A 132 -14.46 -11.08 -22.24
CA ALA A 132 -14.84 -10.58 -23.55
C ALA A 132 -13.65 -10.64 -24.54
N ALA A 133 -12.45 -10.26 -24.10
CA ALA A 133 -11.24 -10.34 -24.92
C ALA A 133 -10.92 -11.80 -25.30
N LYS A 134 -11.01 -12.75 -24.36
CA LYS A 134 -10.79 -14.18 -24.64
C LYS A 134 -11.80 -14.73 -25.66
N ALA A 135 -13.05 -14.31 -25.60
CA ALA A 135 -14.07 -14.71 -26.56
C ALA A 135 -13.80 -14.11 -27.95
N LYS A 136 -13.33 -12.85 -28.00
CA LYS A 136 -13.07 -12.14 -29.24
C LYS A 136 -11.76 -12.56 -29.92
N PHE A 137 -10.68 -12.73 -29.17
CA PHE A 137 -9.33 -13.02 -29.67
C PHE A 137 -8.97 -14.48 -29.43
N THR A 138 -9.64 -15.38 -30.13
CA THR A 138 -9.42 -16.84 -30.01
C THR A 138 -8.00 -17.22 -30.42
N GLY A 139 -7.31 -17.98 -29.56
CA GLY A 139 -5.90 -18.33 -29.76
C GLY A 139 -4.90 -17.32 -29.17
N ALA A 140 -5.37 -16.17 -28.68
CA ALA A 140 -4.54 -15.28 -27.86
C ALA A 140 -4.39 -15.81 -26.43
N TYR A 141 -3.36 -15.32 -25.72
CA TYR A 141 -2.99 -15.77 -24.39
C TYR A 141 -2.43 -14.60 -23.54
N ASP A 142 -2.08 -14.85 -22.26
CA ASP A 142 -1.51 -13.85 -21.32
C ASP A 142 -2.38 -12.59 -21.18
N PHE A 143 -3.68 -12.78 -20.98
CA PHE A 143 -4.60 -11.66 -20.81
C PHE A 143 -4.45 -10.98 -19.45
N SER A 144 -4.31 -9.66 -19.47
CA SER A 144 -4.37 -8.79 -18.29
C SER A 144 -5.24 -7.58 -18.58
N ALA A 145 -5.84 -6.98 -17.54
CA ALA A 145 -6.66 -5.79 -17.71
C ALA A 145 -6.29 -4.70 -16.69
N TYR A 146 -6.28 -3.47 -17.14
CA TYR A 146 -5.94 -2.29 -16.35
C TYR A 146 -7.03 -1.24 -16.46
N LEU A 147 -7.43 -0.66 -15.32
CA LEU A 147 -8.29 0.51 -15.30
C LEU A 147 -7.43 1.76 -15.49
N LEU A 148 -7.75 2.54 -16.51
CA LEU A 148 -7.06 3.79 -16.82
C LEU A 148 -7.62 4.95 -15.97
N VAL A 149 -6.90 6.07 -15.91
CA VAL A 149 -7.29 7.27 -15.17
C VAL A 149 -8.67 7.80 -15.61
N ASN A 150 -9.01 7.69 -16.89
CA ASN A 150 -10.33 8.05 -17.45
C ASN A 150 -11.43 7.01 -17.22
N LYS A 151 -11.17 6.01 -16.34
CA LYS A 151 -12.06 4.87 -16.04
C LYS A 151 -12.33 3.91 -17.21
N ASN A 152 -11.65 4.06 -18.34
CA ASN A 152 -11.69 3.08 -19.41
C ASN A 152 -10.81 1.88 -19.06
N ILE A 153 -11.16 0.72 -19.63
CA ILE A 153 -10.37 -0.49 -19.45
C ILE A 153 -9.47 -0.68 -20.67
N ASN A 154 -8.22 -1.02 -20.41
CA ASN A 154 -7.28 -1.53 -21.39
C ASN A 154 -7.02 -3.00 -21.08
N VAL A 155 -7.26 -3.87 -22.05
CA VAL A 155 -6.90 -5.29 -21.97
C VAL A 155 -5.65 -5.53 -22.79
N THR A 156 -4.62 -6.05 -22.15
CA THR A 156 -3.41 -6.50 -22.83
C THR A 156 -3.47 -8.00 -23.06
N PHE A 157 -2.97 -8.46 -24.18
CA PHE A 157 -2.88 -9.87 -24.51
C PHE A 157 -1.74 -10.15 -25.50
N ARG A 158 -1.34 -11.38 -25.60
CA ARG A 158 -0.42 -11.86 -26.62
C ARG A 158 -1.16 -12.72 -27.65
N PHE A 159 -0.74 -12.61 -28.89
CA PHE A 159 -1.27 -13.43 -29.99
C PHE A 159 -0.13 -14.26 -30.62
N PRO A 160 -0.42 -15.30 -31.40
CA PRO A 160 0.61 -16.17 -31.96
C PRO A 160 1.70 -15.37 -32.69
N ASP A 161 2.95 -15.73 -32.45
CA ASP A 161 4.17 -15.17 -33.06
C ASP A 161 4.41 -13.69 -32.81
N CYS A 162 3.66 -13.04 -31.88
CA CYS A 162 3.91 -11.66 -31.51
C CYS A 162 5.18 -11.52 -30.67
N LYS A 163 5.89 -10.39 -30.83
CA LYS A 163 7.02 -10.00 -29.97
C LYS A 163 6.57 -9.25 -28.74
N CYS A 164 5.57 -8.36 -28.88
CA CYS A 164 5.01 -7.50 -27.85
C CYS A 164 3.54 -7.82 -27.59
N CYS A 165 3.03 -7.32 -26.45
CA CYS A 165 1.59 -7.40 -26.15
C CYS A 165 0.79 -6.45 -27.06
N ALA A 166 -0.39 -6.90 -27.48
CA ALA A 166 -1.42 -6.05 -28.04
C ALA A 166 -2.24 -5.38 -26.92
N HIS A 167 -2.84 -4.25 -27.20
CA HIS A 167 -3.72 -3.50 -26.32
C HIS A 167 -5.10 -3.37 -26.96
N TRP A 168 -6.12 -3.86 -26.32
CA TRP A 168 -7.50 -3.70 -26.73
C TRP A 168 -8.25 -2.77 -25.79
N PHE A 169 -9.01 -1.86 -26.35
CA PHE A 169 -9.84 -0.89 -25.65
C PHE A 169 -11.32 -1.20 -25.90
N PRO A 170 -12.01 -1.89 -24.94
CA PRO A 170 -13.39 -2.31 -25.12
C PRO A 170 -14.38 -1.20 -25.44
N HIS A 171 -14.11 0.05 -25.02
CA HIS A 171 -15.04 1.18 -25.14
C HIS A 171 -15.20 1.69 -26.58
N ASP A 172 -14.20 1.52 -27.43
CA ASP A 172 -14.21 1.91 -28.85
C ASP A 172 -13.81 0.77 -29.78
N ASP A 173 -13.59 -0.41 -29.21
CA ASP A 173 -13.20 -1.63 -29.90
C ASP A 173 -11.87 -1.54 -30.65
N SER A 174 -11.05 -0.53 -30.35
CA SER A 174 -9.74 -0.35 -31.00
C SER A 174 -8.69 -1.32 -30.47
N VAL A 175 -7.76 -1.70 -31.33
CA VAL A 175 -6.58 -2.50 -30.97
C VAL A 175 -5.32 -1.77 -31.39
N THR A 176 -4.38 -1.66 -30.46
CA THR A 176 -3.05 -1.11 -30.74
C THR A 176 -2.01 -2.22 -30.60
N VAL A 177 -1.12 -2.33 -31.56
CA VAL A 177 0.00 -3.27 -31.59
C VAL A 177 1.31 -2.55 -31.85
N SER A 178 2.43 -3.18 -31.45
CA SER A 178 3.76 -2.66 -31.79
C SER A 178 3.94 -2.57 -33.31
N PRO A 179 4.64 -1.55 -33.83
CA PRO A 179 5.02 -1.49 -35.27
C PRO A 179 5.71 -2.75 -35.77
N ASP A 180 6.51 -3.41 -34.92
CA ASP A 180 7.22 -4.65 -35.26
C ASP A 180 6.30 -5.87 -35.42
N ASP A 181 5.07 -5.79 -34.92
CA ASP A 181 4.08 -6.88 -34.90
C ASP A 181 2.91 -6.63 -35.88
N LEU A 182 2.92 -5.50 -36.64
CA LEU A 182 1.80 -5.12 -37.52
C LEU A 182 1.44 -6.21 -38.52
N LYS A 183 2.43 -6.76 -39.22
CA LYS A 183 2.20 -7.82 -40.22
C LYS A 183 1.61 -9.08 -39.59
N THR A 184 2.18 -9.52 -38.46
CA THR A 184 1.72 -10.70 -37.72
C THR A 184 0.31 -10.48 -37.17
N TRP A 185 -0.02 -9.25 -36.76
CA TRP A 185 -1.35 -8.86 -36.36
C TRP A 185 -2.37 -8.93 -37.49
N GLU A 186 -2.04 -8.42 -38.67
CA GLU A 186 -2.92 -8.46 -39.86
C GLU A 186 -3.27 -9.91 -40.22
N GLU A 187 -2.29 -10.82 -40.21
CA GLU A 187 -2.47 -12.25 -40.50
C GLU A 187 -3.37 -12.90 -39.40
N TYR A 188 -3.11 -12.60 -38.13
CA TYR A 188 -3.93 -13.11 -37.03
C TYR A 188 -5.36 -12.56 -37.08
N ALA A 189 -5.54 -11.26 -37.31
CA ALA A 189 -6.87 -10.64 -37.42
C ALA A 189 -7.68 -11.17 -38.60
N ALA A 190 -7.04 -11.47 -39.72
CA ALA A 190 -7.69 -12.14 -40.86
C ALA A 190 -8.18 -13.54 -40.49
N SER A 191 -7.37 -14.31 -39.75
CA SER A 191 -7.76 -15.64 -39.27
C SER A 191 -8.98 -15.64 -38.31
N LEU A 192 -9.11 -14.57 -37.50
CA LEU A 192 -10.28 -14.40 -36.63
C LEU A 192 -11.56 -14.18 -37.42
N LYS A 193 -11.50 -13.36 -38.49
CA LYS A 193 -12.65 -13.10 -39.37
C LYS A 193 -13.11 -14.35 -40.11
N ALA A 194 -12.19 -15.17 -40.57
CA ALA A 194 -12.51 -16.41 -41.30
C ALA A 194 -13.28 -17.41 -40.40
N LYS A 195 -12.92 -17.49 -39.09
CA LYS A 195 -13.57 -18.39 -38.12
C LYS A 195 -14.96 -17.93 -37.65
N GLN A 196 -15.37 -16.69 -37.94
CA GLN A 196 -16.70 -16.17 -37.59
C GLN A 196 -17.75 -16.43 -38.68
N HIS A 197 -17.35 -16.91 -39.87
CA HIS A 197 -18.21 -17.15 -40.99
C HIS A 197 -18.47 -18.65 -41.29
N ASP A 198 -17.85 -19.53 -40.50
CA ASP A 198 -18.11 -20.97 -40.47
C ASP A 198 -19.00 -21.32 -39.26
#